data_89bbb519e7b600e75142cdd0e6b439ab
#
_entry.id   89bbb519e7b600e75142cdd0e6b439ab
#
_cell.length_a   1.000
_cell.length_b   1.000
_cell.length_c   1.000
_cell.angle_alpha   90.00
_cell.angle_beta   90.00
_cell.angle_gamma   90.00
#
_symmetry.space_group_name_H-M   'P 1'
#
loop_
_entity.id
_entity.type
_entity.pdbx_description
1 polymer ?
#
loop_
_entity_poly.entity_id
_entity_poly.type
_entity_poly.pdbx_seq_one_letter_code
_entity_poly.pdbx_strand_id
1 'polypeptide(L)'
;MTNKFNAKKTGVFDSKVEKFVYGKLLPLQEQGLIRSLRRCNFSFLIIPEIADYTIVEKQLKTKIKRIEKKVIVERAARYTPDFIYFDCETNEYVALEVKSFITRKQHDYPLRRKLFRWRLRDHNARGRSQWRFDEIEF
;
A
#
# COMPACT_ATOMS: atom_id res chain seq x y z
N MET A 1 0.15 -14.21 18.38
CA MET A 1 0.64 -12.81 18.40
C MET A 1 -0.54 -11.87 18.19
N THR A 2 -0.76 -10.97 19.12
CA THR A 2 -1.76 -9.90 18.95
C THR A 2 -1.11 -8.75 18.16
N ASN A 3 -1.87 -8.17 17.25
CA ASN A 3 -1.39 -6.97 16.55
C ASN A 3 -1.55 -5.73 17.45
N LYS A 4 -1.11 -4.57 16.96
CA LYS A 4 -1.12 -3.29 17.68
C LYS A 4 -2.49 -2.92 18.29
N PHE A 5 -3.58 -3.44 17.76
CA PHE A 5 -4.95 -3.13 18.17
C PHE A 5 -5.65 -4.33 18.80
N ASN A 6 -4.89 -5.31 19.30
CA ASN A 6 -5.43 -6.53 19.91
C ASN A 6 -6.36 -7.36 19.03
N ALA A 7 -6.28 -7.16 17.70
CA ALA A 7 -7.04 -7.97 16.77
C ALA A 7 -6.40 -9.36 16.65
N LYS A 8 -7.21 -10.40 16.72
CA LYS A 8 -6.75 -11.77 16.59
C LYS A 8 -6.57 -12.13 15.12
N LYS A 9 -5.44 -12.71 14.77
CA LYS A 9 -5.23 -13.27 13.44
C LYS A 9 -6.09 -14.53 13.27
N THR A 10 -6.65 -14.70 12.08
CA THR A 10 -7.48 -15.84 11.72
C THR A 10 -6.97 -16.44 10.42
N GLY A 11 -6.17 -17.52 10.53
CA GLY A 11 -5.52 -18.13 9.37
C GLY A 11 -4.56 -17.16 8.69
N VAL A 12 -4.77 -16.88 7.39
CA VAL A 12 -3.96 -15.95 6.61
C VAL A 12 -4.38 -14.50 6.74
N PHE A 13 -5.46 -14.23 7.47
CA PHE A 13 -6.03 -12.87 7.60
C PHE A 13 -5.65 -12.25 8.94
N ASP A 14 -5.43 -10.94 8.94
CA ASP A 14 -5.05 -10.20 10.14
C ASP A 14 -6.22 -9.97 11.10
N SER A 15 -7.46 -10.16 10.63
CA SER A 15 -8.65 -10.02 11.45
C SER A 15 -9.79 -10.89 10.94
N LYS A 16 -10.78 -11.13 11.82
CA LYS A 16 -12.02 -11.84 11.45
C LYS A 16 -12.81 -11.07 10.40
N VAL A 17 -12.74 -9.74 10.43
CA VAL A 17 -13.46 -8.88 9.48
C VAL A 17 -12.86 -9.02 8.09
N GLU A 18 -11.54 -9.05 7.97
CA GLU A 18 -10.89 -9.27 6.68
C GLU A 18 -11.29 -10.62 6.09
N LYS A 19 -11.32 -11.66 6.92
CA LYS A 19 -11.78 -13.00 6.50
C LYS A 19 -13.23 -12.97 6.03
N PHE A 20 -14.09 -12.26 6.73
CA PHE A 20 -15.49 -12.11 6.37
C PHE A 20 -15.64 -11.40 5.02
N VAL A 21 -14.90 -10.29 4.82
CA VAL A 21 -14.92 -9.54 3.56
C VAL A 21 -14.42 -10.42 2.41
N TYR A 22 -13.34 -11.14 2.61
CA TYR A 22 -12.81 -12.06 1.60
C TYR A 22 -13.85 -13.10 1.20
N GLY A 23 -14.57 -13.67 2.20
CA GLY A 23 -15.65 -14.63 1.96
C GLY A 23 -16.83 -14.04 1.20
N LYS A 24 -17.04 -12.73 1.25
CA LYS A 24 -18.07 -12.04 0.46
C LYS A 24 -17.61 -11.75 -0.97
N LEU A 25 -16.31 -11.58 -1.18
CA LEU A 25 -15.74 -11.31 -2.51
C LEU A 25 -15.56 -12.58 -3.35
N LEU A 26 -15.29 -13.72 -2.71
CA LEU A 26 -15.09 -14.99 -3.42
C LEU A 26 -16.25 -15.37 -4.36
N PRO A 27 -17.53 -15.30 -3.93
CA PRO A 27 -18.64 -15.58 -4.83
C PRO A 27 -18.68 -14.68 -6.06
N LEU A 28 -18.27 -13.43 -5.92
CA LEU A 28 -18.20 -12.51 -7.05
C LEU A 28 -17.16 -12.96 -8.07
N GLN A 29 -16.04 -13.50 -7.59
CA GLN A 29 -15.02 -14.06 -8.46
C GLN A 29 -15.52 -15.31 -9.19
N GLU A 30 -16.24 -16.19 -8.47
CA GLU A 30 -16.83 -17.40 -9.05
C GLU A 30 -17.86 -17.06 -10.14
N GLN A 31 -18.58 -15.95 -9.97
CA GLN A 31 -19.55 -15.46 -10.95
C GLN A 31 -18.90 -14.71 -12.12
N GLY A 32 -17.60 -14.46 -12.07
CA GLY A 32 -16.89 -13.72 -13.11
C GLY A 32 -17.04 -12.21 -13.05
N LEU A 33 -17.61 -11.66 -11.98
CA LEU A 33 -17.76 -10.21 -11.81
C LEU A 33 -16.45 -9.54 -11.41
N ILE A 34 -15.58 -10.27 -10.72
CA ILE A 34 -14.22 -9.83 -10.39
C ILE A 34 -13.24 -10.97 -10.70
N ARG A 35 -11.97 -10.64 -10.80
CA ARG A 35 -10.91 -11.63 -11.02
C ARG A 35 -9.63 -11.25 -10.28
N SER A 36 -8.73 -12.22 -10.11
CA SER A 36 -7.43 -12.04 -9.47
C SER A 36 -7.53 -11.52 -8.04
N LEU A 37 -8.56 -11.94 -7.32
CA LEU A 37 -8.75 -11.59 -5.92
C LEU A 37 -7.64 -12.18 -5.06
N ARG A 38 -6.95 -11.32 -4.30
CA ARG A 38 -5.89 -11.75 -3.38
C ARG A 38 -5.65 -10.71 -2.30
N ARG A 39 -5.04 -11.14 -1.21
CA ARG A 39 -4.47 -10.21 -0.25
C ARG A 39 -3.33 -9.45 -0.92
N CYS A 40 -3.23 -8.17 -0.63
CA CYS A 40 -2.13 -7.37 -1.17
C CYS A 40 -0.85 -7.69 -0.38
N ASN A 41 0.16 -8.21 -1.07
CA ASN A 41 1.43 -8.58 -0.48
C ASN A 41 2.58 -7.63 -0.88
N PHE A 42 2.24 -6.50 -1.47
CA PHE A 42 3.22 -5.47 -1.86
C PHE A 42 2.73 -4.10 -1.45
N SER A 43 3.66 -3.14 -1.41
CA SER A 43 3.36 -1.75 -1.05
C SER A 43 3.39 -0.87 -2.28
N PHE A 44 2.37 -0.03 -2.39
CA PHE A 44 2.36 1.04 -3.41
C PHE A 44 3.23 2.19 -2.94
N LEU A 45 4.08 2.69 -3.82
CA LEU A 45 4.88 3.87 -3.54
C LEU A 45 4.01 5.13 -3.66
N ILE A 46 3.91 5.89 -2.58
CA ILE A 46 3.19 7.17 -2.57
C ILE A 46 4.15 8.30 -2.88
N ILE A 47 5.17 8.45 -2.05
CA ILE A 47 6.19 9.48 -2.18
C ILE A 47 7.55 8.79 -2.14
N PRO A 48 8.43 9.04 -3.12
CA PRO A 48 9.76 8.46 -3.10
C PRO A 48 10.61 9.02 -1.95
N GLU A 49 11.67 8.32 -1.62
CA GLU A 49 12.60 8.80 -0.62
C GLU A 49 13.23 10.14 -1.03
N ILE A 50 13.55 10.93 -0.03
CA ILE A 50 14.32 12.16 -0.21
C ILE A 50 15.73 11.87 0.25
N ALA A 51 16.71 12.07 -0.64
CA ALA A 51 18.10 11.78 -0.36
C ALA A 51 18.99 12.93 -0.76
N ASP A 52 20.03 13.12 0.02
CA ASP A 52 21.12 14.02 -0.30
C ASP A 52 22.36 13.23 -0.64
N TYR A 53 23.26 13.84 -1.41
CA TYR A 53 24.52 13.24 -1.78
C TYR A 53 25.65 14.08 -1.22
N THR A 54 26.56 13.46 -0.49
CA THR A 54 27.73 14.10 0.09
C THR A 54 28.99 13.46 -0.43
N ILE A 55 30.05 14.26 -0.49
CA ILE A 55 31.36 13.74 -0.86
C ILE A 55 32.13 13.44 0.43
N VAL A 56 32.56 12.18 0.58
CA VAL A 56 33.34 11.73 1.72
C VAL A 56 34.74 11.38 1.23
N GLU A 57 35.75 11.86 1.95
CA GLU A 57 37.15 11.52 1.68
C GLU A 57 37.53 10.25 2.43
N LYS A 58 38.03 9.26 1.68
CA LYS A 58 38.54 8.02 2.24
C LYS A 58 40.04 7.97 2.02
N GLN A 59 40.78 7.86 3.12
CA GLN A 59 42.23 7.75 3.04
C GLN A 59 42.63 6.31 2.74
N LEU A 60 43.36 6.13 1.64
CA LEU A 60 44.01 4.90 1.27
C LEU A 60 45.48 4.99 1.62
N LYS A 61 46.22 3.87 1.54
CA LYS A 61 47.66 3.83 1.90
C LYS A 61 48.51 4.86 1.14
N THR A 62 48.18 5.15 -0.13
CA THR A 62 48.99 5.98 -1.00
C THR A 62 48.25 7.22 -1.54
N LYS A 63 46.95 7.36 -1.30
CA LYS A 63 46.14 8.48 -1.83
C LYS A 63 44.87 8.67 -1.04
N ILE A 64 44.24 9.84 -1.21
CA ILE A 64 42.90 10.15 -0.70
C ILE A 64 41.92 9.98 -1.85
N LYS A 65 40.89 9.17 -1.63
CA LYS A 65 39.83 8.93 -2.60
C LYS A 65 38.57 9.67 -2.16
N ARG A 66 37.95 10.43 -3.08
CA ARG A 66 36.66 11.05 -2.87
C ARG A 66 35.55 10.11 -3.34
N ILE A 67 34.62 9.83 -2.47
CA ILE A 67 33.49 8.93 -2.74
C ILE A 67 32.21 9.71 -2.52
N GLU A 68 31.29 9.65 -3.51
CA GLU A 68 29.97 10.18 -3.36
C GLU A 68 29.15 9.21 -2.48
N LYS A 69 28.58 9.72 -1.38
CA LYS A 69 27.77 8.95 -0.46
C LYS A 69 26.34 9.47 -0.45
N LYS A 70 25.40 8.56 -0.62
CA LYS A 70 23.98 8.84 -0.52
C LYS A 70 23.55 8.82 0.95
N VAL A 71 22.88 9.88 1.39
CA VAL A 71 22.29 10.00 2.73
C VAL A 71 20.78 10.14 2.59
N ILE A 72 20.03 9.21 3.16
CA ILE A 72 18.56 9.29 3.14
C ILE A 72 18.10 10.27 4.21
N VAL A 73 17.49 11.38 3.77
CA VAL A 73 16.92 12.41 4.64
C VAL A 73 15.55 11.97 5.12
N GLU A 74 14.69 11.50 4.21
CA GLU A 74 13.36 10.99 4.51
C GLU A 74 13.13 9.68 3.76
N ARG A 75 12.56 8.71 4.45
CA ARG A 75 12.22 7.41 3.84
C ARG A 75 11.03 7.55 2.90
N ALA A 76 10.94 6.64 1.94
CA ALA A 76 9.78 6.56 1.06
C ALA A 76 8.50 6.32 1.87
N ALA A 77 7.42 6.99 1.48
CA ALA A 77 6.08 6.73 2.01
C ALA A 77 5.38 5.71 1.12
N ARG A 78 4.88 4.63 1.74
CA ARG A 78 4.24 3.52 1.05
C ARG A 78 2.89 3.20 1.67
N TYR A 79 2.04 2.53 0.91
CA TYR A 79 0.73 2.11 1.35
C TYR A 79 0.45 0.68 0.89
N THR A 80 -0.06 -0.15 1.81
CA THR A 80 -0.45 -1.53 1.51
C THR A 80 -1.93 -1.70 1.82
N PRO A 81 -2.82 -1.80 0.80
CA PRO A 81 -4.22 -2.12 1.03
C PRO A 81 -4.38 -3.57 1.50
N ASP A 82 -5.56 -3.91 2.02
CA ASP A 82 -5.81 -5.27 2.49
C ASP A 82 -5.97 -6.26 1.34
N PHE A 83 -6.74 -5.89 0.32
CA PHE A 83 -7.03 -6.73 -0.83
C PHE A 83 -6.83 -5.99 -2.14
N ILE A 84 -6.55 -6.74 -3.19
CA ILE A 84 -6.56 -6.25 -4.57
C ILE A 84 -7.32 -7.23 -5.45
N TYR A 85 -8.01 -6.70 -6.43
CA TYR A 85 -8.69 -7.49 -7.44
C TYR A 85 -8.96 -6.63 -8.68
N PHE A 86 -9.43 -7.26 -9.74
CA PHE A 86 -9.84 -6.58 -10.97
C PHE A 86 -11.36 -6.62 -11.07
N ASP A 87 -11.99 -5.47 -11.23
CA ASP A 87 -13.43 -5.34 -11.42
C ASP A 87 -13.76 -5.47 -12.90
N CYS A 88 -14.40 -6.58 -13.28
CA CYS A 88 -14.71 -6.87 -14.67
C CYS A 88 -15.85 -5.99 -15.21
N GLU A 89 -16.67 -5.41 -14.35
CA GLU A 89 -17.76 -4.52 -14.77
C GLU A 89 -17.25 -3.14 -15.16
N THR A 90 -16.29 -2.61 -14.39
CA THR A 90 -15.75 -1.26 -14.61
C THR A 90 -14.42 -1.26 -15.35
N ASN A 91 -13.80 -2.44 -15.53
CA ASN A 91 -12.45 -2.60 -16.10
C ASN A 91 -11.39 -1.83 -15.30
N GLU A 92 -11.52 -1.85 -13.98
CA GLU A 92 -10.58 -1.20 -13.09
C GLU A 92 -9.96 -2.21 -12.12
N TYR A 93 -8.70 -1.99 -11.79
CA TYR A 93 -8.09 -2.63 -10.62
C TYR A 93 -8.59 -1.94 -9.36
N VAL A 94 -8.82 -2.70 -8.31
CA VAL A 94 -9.33 -2.20 -7.05
C VAL A 94 -8.34 -2.48 -5.95
N ALA A 95 -7.98 -1.44 -5.22
CA ALA A 95 -7.27 -1.55 -3.96
C ALA A 95 -8.31 -1.36 -2.84
N LEU A 96 -8.55 -2.40 -2.07
CA LEU A 96 -9.59 -2.42 -1.04
C LEU A 96 -8.99 -2.37 0.34
N GLU A 97 -9.46 -1.45 1.15
CA GLU A 97 -9.10 -1.31 2.55
C GLU A 97 -10.28 -1.61 3.45
N VAL A 98 -10.05 -2.40 4.50
CA VAL A 98 -11.06 -2.74 5.50
C VAL A 98 -10.66 -2.08 6.80
N LYS A 99 -11.42 -1.09 7.26
CA LYS A 99 -11.12 -0.30 8.45
C LYS A 99 -12.32 -0.17 9.37
N SER A 100 -12.06 -0.23 10.68
CA SER A 100 -13.08 0.13 11.66
C SER A 100 -13.34 1.64 11.62
N PHE A 101 -14.53 2.01 12.05
CA PHE A 101 -14.92 3.42 12.17
C PHE A 101 -13.92 4.21 13.03
N ILE A 102 -13.45 3.63 14.13
CA ILE A 102 -12.51 4.27 15.02
C ILE A 102 -11.14 4.42 14.33
N THR A 103 -10.64 3.37 13.72
CA THR A 103 -9.32 3.37 13.05
C THR A 103 -9.27 4.34 11.88
N ARG A 104 -10.38 4.51 11.13
CA ARG A 104 -10.48 5.46 10.02
C ARG A 104 -10.17 6.90 10.44
N LYS A 105 -10.51 7.25 11.66
CA LYS A 105 -10.34 8.62 12.18
C LYS A 105 -9.04 8.83 12.92
N GLN A 106 -8.25 7.75 13.14
CA GLN A 106 -7.03 7.83 13.94
C GLN A 106 -5.81 8.28 13.13
N HIS A 107 -5.00 9.13 13.77
CA HIS A 107 -3.63 9.45 13.41
C HIS A 107 -3.44 9.85 11.94
N ASP A 108 -2.51 9.18 11.31
CA ASP A 108 -2.05 9.45 9.95
C ASP A 108 -2.90 8.79 8.86
N TYR A 109 -3.85 7.92 9.22
CA TYR A 109 -4.62 7.17 8.23
C TYR A 109 -5.38 8.07 7.24
N PRO A 110 -6.14 9.10 7.69
CA PRO A 110 -6.82 9.98 6.74
C PRO A 110 -5.87 10.66 5.75
N LEU A 111 -4.72 11.08 6.20
CA LEU A 111 -3.70 11.69 5.34
C LEU A 111 -3.11 10.67 4.37
N ARG A 112 -2.78 9.46 4.85
CA ARG A 112 -2.23 8.40 4.01
C ARG A 112 -3.24 7.97 2.95
N ARG A 113 -4.51 7.84 3.32
CA ARG A 113 -5.60 7.55 2.39
C ARG A 113 -5.71 8.62 1.31
N LYS A 114 -5.68 9.90 1.69
CA LYS A 114 -5.72 11.03 0.75
C LYS A 114 -4.55 10.99 -0.23
N LEU A 115 -3.34 10.76 0.27
CA LEU A 115 -2.14 10.66 -0.54
C LEU A 115 -2.20 9.47 -1.50
N PHE A 116 -2.71 8.33 -1.03
CA PHE A 116 -2.86 7.15 -1.87
C PHE A 116 -3.88 7.38 -2.99
N ARG A 117 -5.03 7.97 -2.68
CA ARG A 117 -6.02 8.34 -3.70
C ARG A 117 -5.45 9.30 -4.74
N TRP A 118 -4.70 10.29 -4.29
CA TRP A 118 -4.02 11.21 -5.19
C TRP A 118 -3.03 10.49 -6.09
N ARG A 119 -2.25 9.58 -5.53
CA ARG A 119 -1.27 8.80 -6.30
C ARG A 119 -1.93 7.92 -7.36
N LEU A 120 -3.05 7.30 -7.02
CA LEU A 120 -3.79 6.50 -7.99
C LEU A 120 -4.36 7.35 -9.12
N ARG A 121 -4.87 8.54 -8.82
CA ARG A 121 -5.35 9.47 -9.84
C ARG A 121 -4.23 9.91 -10.78
N ASP A 122 -3.07 10.20 -10.24
CA ASP A 122 -1.90 10.54 -11.04
C ASP A 122 -1.50 9.38 -11.96
N HIS A 123 -1.47 8.15 -11.42
CA HIS A 123 -1.20 6.95 -12.20
C HIS A 123 -2.22 6.77 -13.33
N ASN A 124 -3.50 6.91 -13.02
CA ASN A 124 -4.58 6.77 -13.99
C ASN A 124 -4.49 7.79 -15.12
N ALA A 125 -4.09 9.02 -14.80
CA ALA A 125 -3.91 10.07 -15.79
C ALA A 125 -2.77 9.78 -16.78
N ARG A 126 -1.82 8.94 -16.37
CA ARG A 126 -0.71 8.51 -17.25
C ARG A 126 -1.09 7.35 -18.18
N GLY A 127 -2.28 6.79 -18.08
CA GLY A 127 -2.97 6.07 -19.15
C GLY A 127 -2.72 4.57 -19.33
N ARG A 128 -2.02 3.88 -18.42
CA ARG A 128 -1.74 2.45 -18.63
C ARG A 128 -2.80 1.52 -18.06
N SER A 129 -3.07 1.61 -16.79
CA SER A 129 -4.08 0.82 -16.10
C SER A 129 -4.89 1.75 -15.22
N GLN A 130 -6.16 1.41 -15.03
CA GLN A 130 -7.05 2.21 -14.20
C GLN A 130 -7.20 1.55 -12.85
N TRP A 131 -6.99 2.32 -11.78
CA TRP A 131 -7.09 1.87 -10.41
C TRP A 131 -8.13 2.68 -9.65
N ARG A 132 -8.83 2.00 -8.76
CA ARG A 132 -9.79 2.59 -7.83
C ARG A 132 -9.43 2.19 -6.41
N PHE A 133 -9.61 3.08 -5.47
CA PHE A 133 -9.50 2.79 -4.05
C PHE A 133 -10.89 2.69 -3.46
N ASP A 134 -11.20 1.55 -2.86
CA ASP A 134 -12.46 1.32 -2.15
C ASP A 134 -12.16 1.07 -0.68
N GLU A 135 -13.05 1.52 0.18
CA GLU A 135 -12.92 1.38 1.62
C GLU A 135 -14.19 0.77 2.18
N ILE A 136 -14.04 -0.28 2.96
CA ILE A 136 -15.14 -0.89 3.71
C ILE A 136 -14.96 -0.51 5.16
N GLU A 137 -16.00 0.11 5.71
CA GLU A 137 -16.05 0.51 7.11
C GLU A 137 -16.92 -0.46 7.91
N PHE A 138 -16.47 -0.77 9.11
CA PHE A 138 -17.24 -1.61 10.03
C PHE A 138 -17.17 -1.11 11.48
#